data_c316686102ece6de5339b9cdc4eb50c1
#
_entry.id   c316686102ece6de5339b9cdc4eb50c1
#
_cell.length_a   1.000
_cell.length_b   1.000
_cell.length_c   1.000
_cell.angle_alpha   90.00
_cell.angle_beta   90.00
_cell.angle_gamma   90.00
#
_symmetry.space_group_name_H-M   'P 1'
#
loop_
_entity.id
_entity.type
_entity.pdbx_description
1 polymer ?
#
loop_
_entity_poly.entity_id
_entity_poly.type
_entity_poly.pdbx_seq_one_letter_code
_entity_poly.pdbx_strand_id
1 'polypeptide(L)'
;PRKDAYKDSKTSKRGGIEKNGRFFHMVQRCRNREDLYDMQSARYRHDLLCRLCVKHGVGIMFSVVMPNHTHDLLYAESVERISEVMRELNTQVSRFIRKNSPHRFKKRDVRVFDERPIYIAIKNIRHLGVVGKYIYENAAPYERLNKFVPFSCFFGMRNGYVPTPPYQKDLYEFVYGMDVQCLVDFFEKSSTKEVERLMEQRFSSWKKEDSDAFFKVDPSSPWFDDEIGAP
;
A
#
# COMPACT_ATOMS: atom_id res chain seq x y z
N PRO A 1 -9.84 -14.37 17.52
CA PRO A 1 -8.51 -14.65 18.03
C PRO A 1 -7.49 -14.59 16.89
N ARG A 2 -7.12 -13.41 16.42
CA ARG A 2 -6.07 -13.17 15.39
C ARG A 2 -5.24 -11.94 15.75
N LYS A 3 -4.94 -11.76 17.06
CA LYS A 3 -4.22 -10.58 17.55
C LYS A 3 -2.70 -10.73 17.62
N ASP A 4 -2.16 -11.91 17.37
CA ASP A 4 -0.80 -12.21 17.80
C ASP A 4 0.30 -12.17 16.72
N ALA A 5 -0.03 -12.18 15.42
CA ALA A 5 0.98 -12.10 14.36
C ALA A 5 1.54 -10.68 14.11
N TYR A 6 0.96 -9.65 14.71
CA TYR A 6 1.32 -8.24 14.47
C TYR A 6 1.94 -7.55 15.70
N LYS A 7 2.23 -8.31 16.77
CA LYS A 7 2.72 -7.73 18.03
C LYS A 7 4.20 -7.40 18.06
N ASP A 8 5.01 -7.87 17.13
CA ASP A 8 6.46 -7.67 17.16
C ASP A 8 6.98 -6.46 16.38
N SER A 9 6.13 -5.69 15.70
CA SER A 9 6.51 -4.36 15.29
C SER A 9 6.20 -3.39 16.44
N LYS A 10 7.05 -3.32 17.45
CA LYS A 10 7.11 -2.15 18.33
C LYS A 10 7.24 -0.94 17.42
N THR A 11 6.13 -0.27 17.17
CA THR A 11 6.12 1.06 16.58
C THR A 11 7.00 1.92 17.45
N SER A 12 8.23 2.14 17.03
CA SER A 12 9.12 3.00 17.74
C SER A 12 8.49 4.38 17.76
N LYS A 13 7.99 4.77 18.90
CA LYS A 13 7.73 6.18 19.16
C LYS A 13 9.02 6.92 18.86
N ARG A 14 9.12 7.59 17.71
CA ARG A 14 10.28 8.34 17.19
C ARG A 14 11.52 7.53 16.79
N GLY A 15 11.44 6.23 16.59
CA GLY A 15 12.50 5.46 15.94
C GLY A 15 12.54 5.81 14.46
N GLY A 16 13.70 6.08 13.94
CA GLY A 16 13.88 6.47 12.55
C GLY A 16 13.26 5.45 11.59
N ILE A 17 12.50 5.92 10.61
CA ILE A 17 12.06 5.12 9.48
C ILE A 17 13.33 4.50 8.89
N GLU A 18 13.30 3.19 8.58
CA GLU A 18 14.43 2.52 7.95
C GLU A 18 14.67 3.15 6.58
N LYS A 19 15.69 4.00 6.49
CA LYS A 19 15.94 4.85 5.31
C LYS A 19 16.34 4.07 4.06
N ASN A 20 16.84 2.86 4.25
CA ASN A 20 17.38 2.03 3.18
C ASN A 20 16.33 1.03 2.62
N GLY A 21 15.08 1.12 3.03
CA GLY A 21 14.01 0.28 2.50
C GLY A 21 13.44 0.84 1.20
N ARG A 22 13.04 -0.03 0.30
CA ARG A 22 12.35 0.33 -0.95
C ARG A 22 10.84 0.15 -0.84
N PHE A 23 10.38 -0.88 -0.17
CA PHE A 23 8.97 -1.23 -0.06
C PHE A 23 8.43 -0.88 1.33
N PHE A 24 7.31 -0.19 1.35
CA PHE A 24 6.67 0.22 2.59
C PHE A 24 5.17 -0.06 2.57
N HIS A 25 4.70 -0.73 3.60
CA HIS A 25 3.28 -0.80 3.89
C HIS A 25 2.88 0.44 4.70
N MET A 26 2.05 1.26 4.07
CA MET A 26 1.56 2.52 4.63
C MET A 26 0.18 2.31 5.22
N VAL A 27 -0.04 2.77 6.45
CA VAL A 27 -1.35 2.74 7.09
C VAL A 27 -1.70 4.15 7.57
N GLN A 28 -2.83 4.69 7.07
CA GLN A 28 -3.35 5.96 7.55
C GLN A 28 -4.73 5.76 8.18
N ARG A 29 -4.89 6.19 9.42
CA ARG A 29 -6.15 6.07 10.15
C ARG A 29 -6.88 7.42 10.22
N CYS A 30 -8.21 7.36 10.07
CA CYS A 30 -9.06 8.48 10.36
C CYS A 30 -9.14 8.71 11.87
N ARG A 31 -9.38 9.96 12.26
CA ARG A 31 -9.50 10.34 13.68
C ARG A 31 -10.53 9.46 14.40
N ASN A 32 -10.22 9.06 15.60
CA ASN A 32 -11.10 8.24 16.45
C ASN A 32 -11.68 7.01 15.73
N ARG A 33 -11.06 6.56 14.62
CA ARG A 33 -11.54 5.50 13.73
C ARG A 33 -12.96 5.77 13.17
N GLU A 34 -13.31 7.04 13.01
CA GLU A 34 -14.56 7.42 12.36
C GLU A 34 -14.55 7.05 10.87
N ASP A 35 -15.70 6.65 10.36
CA ASP A 35 -15.91 6.40 8.92
C ASP A 35 -15.99 7.73 8.17
N LEU A 36 -14.83 8.21 7.70
CA LEU A 36 -14.69 9.48 6.99
C LEU A 36 -14.57 9.32 5.47
N TYR A 37 -14.28 8.09 5.01
CA TYR A 37 -14.22 7.81 3.59
C TYR A 37 -15.57 7.26 3.08
N ASP A 38 -16.15 7.96 2.13
CA ASP A 38 -17.18 7.50 1.21
C ASP A 38 -16.55 7.19 -0.17
N MET A 39 -17.36 6.80 -1.15
CA MET A 39 -16.88 6.49 -2.50
C MET A 39 -16.21 7.70 -3.17
N GLN A 40 -16.75 8.91 -2.96
CA GLN A 40 -16.25 10.12 -3.61
C GLN A 40 -14.87 10.49 -3.04
N SER A 41 -14.73 10.53 -1.73
CA SER A 41 -13.47 10.87 -1.07
C SER A 41 -12.40 9.78 -1.25
N ALA A 42 -12.80 8.50 -1.32
CA ALA A 42 -11.89 7.41 -1.60
C ALA A 42 -11.36 7.45 -3.04
N ARG A 43 -12.24 7.69 -4.04
CA ARG A 43 -11.84 7.87 -5.43
C ARG A 43 -10.92 9.09 -5.58
N TYR A 44 -11.31 10.22 -4.99
CA TYR A 44 -10.45 11.42 -5.00
C TYR A 44 -9.06 11.12 -4.41
N ARG A 45 -9.02 10.42 -3.27
CA ARG A 45 -7.75 10.03 -2.63
C ARG A 45 -6.91 9.14 -3.54
N HIS A 46 -7.51 8.14 -4.15
CA HIS A 46 -6.81 7.21 -5.02
C HIS A 46 -6.25 7.90 -6.28
N ASP A 47 -7.06 8.70 -6.95
CA ASP A 47 -6.65 9.45 -8.14
C ASP A 47 -5.51 10.44 -7.80
N LEU A 48 -5.59 11.07 -6.63
CA LEU A 48 -4.53 11.95 -6.15
C LEU A 48 -3.26 11.16 -5.79
N LEU A 49 -3.40 10.00 -5.14
CA LEU A 49 -2.27 9.12 -4.84
C LEU A 49 -1.54 8.75 -6.15
N CYS A 50 -2.26 8.32 -7.18
CA CYS A 50 -1.66 7.97 -8.46
C CYS A 50 -0.88 9.15 -9.07
N ARG A 51 -1.47 10.35 -9.12
CA ARG A 51 -0.79 11.55 -9.64
C ARG A 51 0.48 11.91 -8.84
N LEU A 52 0.40 11.85 -7.52
CA LEU A 52 1.55 12.16 -6.67
C LEU A 52 2.63 11.09 -6.77
N CYS A 53 2.26 9.83 -6.89
CA CYS A 53 3.21 8.74 -7.10
C CYS A 53 3.98 8.91 -8.40
N VAL A 54 3.30 9.23 -9.51
CA VAL A 54 3.97 9.56 -10.78
C VAL A 54 4.89 10.77 -10.62
N LYS A 55 4.40 11.85 -10.00
CA LYS A 55 5.19 13.09 -9.77
C LYS A 55 6.49 12.83 -9.00
N HIS A 56 6.46 11.95 -8.02
CA HIS A 56 7.59 11.72 -7.11
C HIS A 56 8.38 10.42 -7.41
N GLY A 57 8.09 9.72 -8.51
CA GLY A 57 8.76 8.47 -8.86
C GLY A 57 8.50 7.36 -7.82
N VAL A 58 7.26 7.26 -7.33
CA VAL A 58 6.82 6.23 -6.40
C VAL A 58 5.91 5.24 -7.12
N GLY A 59 6.16 3.95 -6.95
CA GLY A 59 5.28 2.92 -7.48
C GLY A 59 4.26 2.43 -6.44
N ILE A 60 3.14 1.93 -6.93
CA ILE A 60 2.08 1.32 -6.12
C ILE A 60 1.99 -0.16 -6.47
N MET A 61 2.10 -1.04 -5.47
CA MET A 61 1.71 -2.44 -5.63
C MET A 61 0.23 -2.63 -5.32
N PHE A 62 -0.21 -2.21 -4.14
CA PHE A 62 -1.61 -2.37 -3.72
C PHE A 62 -2.09 -1.11 -3.01
N SER A 63 -3.39 -0.82 -3.17
CA SER A 63 -4.04 0.28 -2.47
C SER A 63 -5.48 -0.08 -2.14
N VAL A 64 -5.87 0.07 -0.89
CA VAL A 64 -7.22 -0.15 -0.38
C VAL A 64 -7.60 0.98 0.55
N VAL A 65 -8.78 1.54 0.33
CA VAL A 65 -9.38 2.55 1.20
C VAL A 65 -10.59 1.95 1.89
N MET A 66 -10.48 1.78 3.19
CA MET A 66 -11.57 1.37 4.08
C MET A 66 -12.32 2.62 4.58
N PRO A 67 -13.51 2.49 5.14
CA PRO A 67 -14.27 3.66 5.63
C PRO A 67 -13.48 4.55 6.60
N ASN A 68 -12.62 3.95 7.44
CA ASN A 68 -11.92 4.65 8.53
C ASN A 68 -10.39 4.56 8.50
N HIS A 69 -9.81 3.90 7.50
CA HIS A 69 -8.36 3.81 7.32
C HIS A 69 -7.99 3.38 5.92
N THR A 70 -6.70 3.44 5.60
CA THR A 70 -6.17 3.02 4.31
C THR A 70 -4.97 2.11 4.46
N HIS A 71 -4.78 1.24 3.48
CA HIS A 71 -3.58 0.45 3.32
C HIS A 71 -3.03 0.66 1.92
N ASP A 72 -1.78 1.09 1.83
CA ASP A 72 -1.05 1.21 0.58
C ASP A 72 0.27 0.46 0.68
N LEU A 73 0.60 -0.37 -0.29
CA LEU A 73 1.92 -0.95 -0.45
C LEU A 73 2.63 -0.19 -1.55
N LEU A 74 3.57 0.64 -1.15
CA LEU A 74 4.32 1.56 -2.01
C LEU A 74 5.79 1.16 -2.08
N TYR A 75 6.45 1.52 -3.18
CA TYR A 75 7.90 1.36 -3.31
C TYR A 75 8.52 2.57 -4.02
N ALA A 76 9.74 2.88 -3.64
CA ALA A 76 10.51 3.98 -4.21
C ALA A 76 12.01 3.76 -3.95
N GLU A 77 12.85 4.54 -4.61
CA GLU A 77 14.29 4.58 -4.34
C GLU A 77 14.63 5.09 -2.95
N SER A 78 13.75 5.90 -2.34
CA SER A 78 13.95 6.39 -1.00
C SER A 78 12.63 6.59 -0.25
N VAL A 79 12.67 6.47 1.07
CA VAL A 79 11.52 6.73 1.94
C VAL A 79 11.12 8.21 1.94
N GLU A 80 12.03 9.10 1.64
CA GLU A 80 11.77 10.53 1.53
C GLU A 80 10.75 10.82 0.44
N ARG A 81 10.88 10.19 -0.75
CA ARG A 81 9.88 10.31 -1.84
C ARG A 81 8.49 9.86 -1.40
N ILE A 82 8.40 8.71 -0.72
CA ILE A 82 7.13 8.23 -0.16
C ILE A 82 6.57 9.21 0.88
N SER A 83 7.43 9.76 1.73
CA SER A 83 7.04 10.75 2.75
C SER A 83 6.49 12.03 2.14
N GLU A 84 7.05 12.49 1.03
CA GLU A 84 6.55 13.65 0.28
C GLU A 84 5.17 13.36 -0.32
N VAL A 85 4.99 12.20 -0.97
CA VAL A 85 3.69 11.76 -1.46
C VAL A 85 2.67 11.76 -0.34
N MET A 86 2.96 11.13 0.78
CA MET A 86 2.02 11.02 1.90
C MET A 86 1.70 12.36 2.56
N ARG A 87 2.67 13.26 2.64
CA ARG A 87 2.47 14.62 3.15
C ARG A 87 1.51 15.43 2.28
N GLU A 88 1.75 15.44 0.96
CA GLU A 88 0.89 16.14 0.00
C GLU A 88 -0.50 15.51 -0.06
N LEU A 89 -0.57 14.17 -0.13
CA LEU A 89 -1.81 13.40 -0.16
C LEU A 89 -2.70 13.72 1.03
N ASN A 90 -2.17 13.58 2.25
CA ASN A 90 -2.94 13.79 3.47
C ASN A 90 -3.42 15.24 3.61
N THR A 91 -2.61 16.20 3.16
CA THR A 91 -2.99 17.62 3.17
C THR A 91 -4.19 17.87 2.25
N GLN A 92 -4.14 17.38 1.01
CA GLN A 92 -5.19 17.62 0.03
C GLN A 92 -6.45 16.81 0.34
N VAL A 93 -6.32 15.55 0.76
CA VAL A 93 -7.45 14.69 1.17
C VAL A 93 -8.15 15.29 2.40
N SER A 94 -7.41 15.80 3.38
CA SER A 94 -7.99 16.46 4.54
C SER A 94 -8.82 17.69 4.14
N ARG A 95 -8.33 18.50 3.19
CA ARG A 95 -9.07 19.64 2.67
C ARG A 95 -10.34 19.20 1.95
N PHE A 96 -10.24 18.15 1.13
CA PHE A 96 -11.38 17.61 0.39
C PHE A 96 -12.47 17.09 1.32
N ILE A 97 -12.13 16.25 2.30
CA ILE A 97 -13.07 15.67 3.28
C ILE A 97 -13.73 16.79 4.08
N ARG A 98 -12.98 17.81 4.56
CA ARG A 98 -13.54 18.95 5.28
C ARG A 98 -14.54 19.75 4.44
N LYS A 99 -14.21 19.98 3.16
CA LYS A 99 -15.07 20.71 2.24
C LYS A 99 -16.40 19.99 2.00
N ASN A 100 -16.36 18.66 1.87
CA ASN A 100 -17.54 17.85 1.55
C ASN A 100 -18.34 17.38 2.78
N SER A 101 -17.76 17.50 3.98
CA SER A 101 -18.43 17.14 5.24
C SER A 101 -18.28 18.24 6.30
N PRO A 102 -18.69 19.49 6.01
CA PRO A 102 -18.43 20.62 6.90
C PRO A 102 -19.11 20.48 8.27
N HIS A 103 -20.23 19.77 8.34
CA HIS A 103 -20.93 19.50 9.59
C HIS A 103 -20.11 18.67 10.60
N ARG A 104 -19.19 17.82 10.13
CA ARG A 104 -18.28 17.01 10.95
C ARG A 104 -17.07 17.81 11.47
N PHE A 105 -16.77 18.95 10.84
CA PHE A 105 -15.56 19.74 11.07
C PHE A 105 -15.86 21.20 11.42
N LYS A 106 -16.89 21.42 12.24
CA LYS A 106 -17.31 22.76 12.68
C LYS A 106 -16.21 23.56 13.38
N LYS A 107 -15.30 22.89 14.07
CA LYS A 107 -14.13 23.52 14.69
C LYS A 107 -12.90 23.36 13.79
N ARG A 108 -12.16 24.45 13.58
CA ARG A 108 -10.95 24.47 12.72
C ARG A 108 -9.89 23.47 13.14
N ASP A 109 -9.79 23.16 14.44
CA ASP A 109 -8.71 22.34 15.02
C ASP A 109 -8.96 20.83 14.96
N VAL A 110 -10.12 20.43 14.46
CA VAL A 110 -10.45 18.99 14.37
C VAL A 110 -9.69 18.36 13.21
N ARG A 111 -8.79 17.46 13.52
CA ARG A 111 -7.99 16.72 12.51
C ARG A 111 -8.88 15.72 11.76
N VAL A 112 -8.53 15.43 10.50
CA VAL A 112 -9.16 14.38 9.71
C VAL A 112 -8.50 13.03 10.04
N PHE A 113 -7.19 13.03 10.24
CA PHE A 113 -6.41 11.86 10.58
C PHE A 113 -5.91 11.94 12.02
N ASP A 114 -5.82 10.80 12.72
CA ASP A 114 -5.37 10.72 14.11
C ASP A 114 -3.91 11.14 14.25
N GLU A 115 -3.05 10.50 13.47
CA GLU A 115 -1.60 10.65 13.55
C GLU A 115 -0.98 10.72 12.14
N ARG A 116 0.35 10.81 12.13
CA ARG A 116 1.12 10.61 10.89
C ARG A 116 0.89 9.19 10.37
N PRO A 117 1.01 8.97 9.04
CA PRO A 117 0.98 7.63 8.49
C PRO A 117 2.00 6.72 9.17
N ILE A 118 1.61 5.48 9.40
CA ILE A 118 2.52 4.45 9.89
C ILE A 118 3.26 3.89 8.67
N TYR A 119 4.58 3.84 8.75
CA TYR A 119 5.48 3.30 7.72
C TYR A 119 6.06 1.98 8.22
N ILE A 120 5.75 0.89 7.55
CA ILE A 120 6.27 -0.44 7.88
C ILE A 120 7.14 -0.90 6.73
N ALA A 121 8.46 -0.88 6.94
CA ALA A 121 9.42 -1.35 5.94
C ALA A 121 9.26 -2.85 5.68
N ILE A 122 9.21 -3.23 4.42
CA ILE A 122 9.19 -4.62 3.97
C ILE A 122 10.63 -5.11 3.86
N LYS A 123 10.97 -6.17 4.58
CA LYS A 123 12.36 -6.60 4.77
C LYS A 123 12.81 -7.77 3.89
N ASN A 124 11.87 -8.51 3.34
CA ASN A 124 12.15 -9.69 2.52
C ASN A 124 10.93 -10.07 1.70
N ILE A 125 11.13 -10.98 0.75
CA ILE A 125 10.12 -11.41 -0.21
C ILE A 125 8.92 -12.10 0.46
N ARG A 126 9.15 -12.89 1.51
CA ARG A 126 8.09 -13.53 2.29
C ARG A 126 7.19 -12.47 2.95
N HIS A 127 7.79 -11.45 3.57
CA HIS A 127 7.07 -10.33 4.17
C HIS A 127 6.27 -9.57 3.11
N LEU A 128 6.84 -9.36 1.91
CA LEU A 128 6.14 -8.71 0.79
C LEU A 128 4.88 -9.48 0.39
N GLY A 129 5.00 -10.79 0.21
CA GLY A 129 3.86 -11.66 -0.14
C GLY A 129 2.77 -11.65 0.92
N VAL A 130 3.15 -11.79 2.18
CA VAL A 130 2.21 -11.78 3.33
C VAL A 130 1.48 -10.45 3.45
N VAL A 131 2.19 -9.32 3.27
CA VAL A 131 1.57 -8.00 3.33
C VAL A 131 0.60 -7.78 2.17
N GLY A 132 0.93 -8.24 0.96
CA GLY A 132 -0.01 -8.20 -0.17
C GLY A 132 -1.32 -8.94 0.15
N LYS A 133 -1.20 -10.17 0.65
CA LYS A 133 -2.35 -10.97 1.11
C LYS A 133 -3.12 -10.29 2.24
N TYR A 134 -2.43 -9.72 3.22
CA TYR A 134 -3.04 -8.99 4.33
C TYR A 134 -3.87 -7.79 3.84
N ILE A 135 -3.35 -7.01 2.88
CA ILE A 135 -4.08 -5.88 2.30
C ILE A 135 -5.34 -6.37 1.56
N TYR A 136 -5.24 -7.47 0.81
CA TYR A 136 -6.39 -8.12 0.19
C TYR A 136 -7.44 -8.52 1.24
N GLU A 137 -7.04 -9.19 2.32
CA GLU A 137 -7.93 -9.64 3.39
C GLU A 137 -8.64 -8.50 4.16
N ASN A 138 -8.16 -7.27 4.08
CA ASN A 138 -8.88 -6.14 4.65
C ASN A 138 -10.13 -5.77 3.83
N ALA A 139 -10.08 -5.88 2.50
CA ALA A 139 -11.20 -5.52 1.62
C ALA A 139 -12.14 -6.70 1.33
N ALA A 140 -11.60 -7.87 1.05
CA ALA A 140 -12.35 -9.03 0.57
C ALA A 140 -13.54 -9.47 1.43
N PRO A 141 -13.47 -9.49 2.78
CA PRO A 141 -14.63 -9.84 3.61
C PRO A 141 -15.78 -8.85 3.48
N TYR A 142 -15.48 -7.56 3.28
CA TYR A 142 -16.51 -6.54 3.08
C TYR A 142 -17.16 -6.70 1.72
N GLU A 143 -16.36 -6.93 0.66
CA GLU A 143 -16.87 -7.18 -0.69
C GLU A 143 -17.78 -8.41 -0.74
N ARG A 144 -17.39 -9.53 -0.12
CA ARG A 144 -18.20 -10.77 -0.04
C ARG A 144 -19.51 -10.60 0.71
N LEU A 145 -19.56 -9.73 1.72
CA LEU A 145 -20.74 -9.45 2.52
C LEU A 145 -21.56 -8.30 1.97
N ASN A 146 -21.29 -7.83 0.75
CA ASN A 146 -21.86 -6.62 0.16
C ASN A 146 -21.75 -5.41 1.10
N LYS A 147 -20.76 -5.40 1.96
CA LYS A 147 -20.46 -4.23 2.80
C LYS A 147 -19.65 -3.23 2.02
N PHE A 148 -19.88 -1.98 2.33
CA PHE A 148 -19.25 -0.88 1.64
C PHE A 148 -17.73 -0.86 1.84
N VAL A 149 -16.99 -1.02 0.73
CA VAL A 149 -15.55 -0.72 0.62
C VAL A 149 -15.43 0.48 -0.29
N PRO A 150 -14.98 1.62 0.20
CA PRO A 150 -14.90 2.85 -0.60
C PRO A 150 -14.04 2.73 -1.85
N PHE A 151 -12.91 1.99 -1.75
CA PHE A 151 -12.03 1.70 -2.88
C PHE A 151 -11.16 0.47 -2.61
N SER A 152 -11.01 -0.40 -3.61
CA SER A 152 -10.07 -1.52 -3.61
C SER A 152 -9.48 -1.70 -5.01
N CYS A 153 -8.15 -1.71 -5.13
CA CYS A 153 -7.48 -2.02 -6.40
C CYS A 153 -7.79 -3.46 -6.85
N PHE A 154 -7.98 -4.39 -5.92
CA PHE A 154 -8.28 -5.78 -6.22
C PHE A 154 -9.63 -5.97 -6.93
N PHE A 155 -10.61 -5.12 -6.64
CA PHE A 155 -11.88 -5.13 -7.36
C PHE A 155 -11.69 -4.81 -8.85
N GLY A 156 -10.90 -3.80 -9.16
CA GLY A 156 -10.53 -3.49 -10.55
C GLY A 156 -9.78 -4.64 -11.21
N MET A 157 -8.80 -5.20 -10.53
CA MET A 157 -8.00 -6.33 -11.00
C MET A 157 -8.86 -7.56 -11.32
N ARG A 158 -9.81 -7.92 -10.46
CA ARG A 158 -10.75 -9.03 -10.67
C ARG A 158 -11.62 -8.84 -11.91
N ASN A 159 -11.96 -7.61 -12.24
CA ASN A 159 -12.78 -7.27 -13.41
C ASN A 159 -11.93 -7.01 -14.68
N GLY A 160 -10.69 -7.49 -14.71
CA GLY A 160 -9.81 -7.37 -15.86
C GLY A 160 -9.20 -5.98 -16.06
N TYR A 161 -9.38 -5.06 -15.12
CA TYR A 161 -8.69 -3.78 -15.15
C TYR A 161 -7.21 -4.00 -14.81
N VAL A 162 -6.36 -3.80 -15.78
CA VAL A 162 -4.91 -3.80 -15.57
C VAL A 162 -4.52 -2.42 -15.05
N PRO A 163 -3.96 -2.32 -13.84
CA PRO A 163 -3.52 -1.04 -13.32
C PRO A 163 -2.47 -0.41 -14.26
N THR A 164 -2.70 0.84 -14.61
CA THR A 164 -1.74 1.67 -15.34
C THR A 164 -0.77 2.35 -14.36
N PRO A 165 0.35 2.94 -14.82
CA PRO A 165 1.22 3.68 -13.94
C PRO A 165 0.45 4.60 -12.98
N PRO A 166 0.86 4.69 -11.70
CA PRO A 166 2.11 4.18 -11.11
C PRO A 166 2.12 2.70 -10.71
N TYR A 167 1.08 1.91 -11.05
CA TYR A 167 1.09 0.48 -10.85
C TYR A 167 1.98 -0.19 -11.91
N GLN A 168 2.82 -1.12 -11.51
CA GLN A 168 3.72 -1.84 -12.41
C GLN A 168 3.30 -3.31 -12.52
N LYS A 169 2.77 -3.66 -13.69
CA LYS A 169 2.30 -5.02 -13.98
C LYS A 169 3.42 -6.05 -13.82
N ASP A 170 4.58 -5.76 -14.37
CA ASP A 170 5.73 -6.67 -14.38
C ASP A 170 6.21 -7.02 -12.97
N LEU A 171 6.00 -6.12 -12.00
CA LEU A 171 6.33 -6.38 -10.61
C LEU A 171 5.45 -7.48 -9.98
N TYR A 172 4.18 -7.57 -10.37
CA TYR A 172 3.29 -8.65 -9.91
C TYR A 172 3.74 -9.99 -10.49
N GLU A 173 4.03 -10.02 -11.80
CA GLU A 173 4.52 -11.22 -12.49
C GLU A 173 5.86 -11.67 -11.92
N PHE A 174 6.76 -10.73 -11.67
CA PHE A 174 8.04 -11.02 -11.03
C PHE A 174 7.86 -11.59 -9.62
N VAL A 175 7.11 -10.92 -8.76
CA VAL A 175 6.96 -11.30 -7.35
C VAL A 175 6.14 -12.58 -7.19
N TYR A 176 4.98 -12.67 -7.84
CA TYR A 176 4.02 -13.76 -7.62
C TYR A 176 4.04 -14.82 -8.72
N GLY A 177 4.66 -14.56 -9.88
CA GLY A 177 4.71 -15.50 -11.00
C GLY A 177 3.38 -15.69 -11.72
N MET A 178 2.50 -14.72 -11.60
CA MET A 178 1.16 -14.78 -12.17
C MET A 178 0.69 -13.39 -12.57
N ASP A 179 -0.23 -13.34 -13.53
CA ASP A 179 -0.89 -12.09 -13.89
C ASP A 179 -1.79 -11.57 -12.75
N VAL A 180 -2.24 -10.34 -12.92
CA VAL A 180 -3.00 -9.61 -11.89
C VAL A 180 -4.31 -10.29 -11.54
N GLN A 181 -5.00 -10.89 -12.52
CA GLN A 181 -6.29 -11.56 -12.29
C GLN A 181 -6.10 -12.87 -11.55
N CYS A 182 -5.14 -13.68 -11.98
CA CYS A 182 -4.74 -14.91 -11.31
C CYS A 182 -4.27 -14.64 -9.88
N LEU A 183 -3.59 -13.51 -9.64
CA LEU A 183 -3.14 -13.12 -8.31
C LEU A 183 -4.33 -12.86 -7.35
N VAL A 184 -5.38 -12.21 -7.82
CA VAL A 184 -6.58 -11.97 -6.99
C VAL A 184 -7.26 -13.29 -6.65
N ASP A 185 -7.41 -14.18 -7.63
CA ASP A 185 -7.96 -15.52 -7.42
C ASP A 185 -7.10 -16.36 -6.47
N PHE A 186 -5.78 -16.26 -6.60
CA PHE A 186 -4.85 -16.91 -5.69
C PHE A 186 -5.00 -16.38 -4.27
N PHE A 187 -5.05 -15.06 -4.07
CA PHE A 187 -5.26 -14.47 -2.75
C PHE A 187 -6.62 -14.86 -2.16
N GLU A 188 -7.65 -15.03 -2.97
CA GLU A 188 -8.96 -15.45 -2.49
C GLU A 188 -8.97 -16.88 -1.95
N LYS A 189 -8.29 -17.79 -2.64
CA LYS A 189 -8.31 -19.22 -2.37
C LYS A 189 -7.24 -19.66 -1.36
N SER A 190 -6.15 -18.90 -1.24
CA SER A 190 -4.97 -19.29 -0.46
C SER A 190 -5.00 -18.75 0.97
N SER A 191 -4.46 -19.54 1.89
CA SER A 191 -4.10 -19.08 3.23
C SER A 191 -2.81 -18.24 3.20
N THR A 192 -2.55 -17.50 4.27
CA THR A 192 -1.28 -16.78 4.46
C THR A 192 -0.06 -17.71 4.36
N LYS A 193 -0.17 -18.95 4.89
CA LYS A 193 0.90 -19.96 4.83
C LYS A 193 1.20 -20.43 3.39
N GLU A 194 0.18 -20.53 2.56
CA GLU A 194 0.36 -20.89 1.15
C GLU A 194 1.02 -19.76 0.37
N VAL A 195 0.70 -18.50 0.67
CA VAL A 195 1.43 -17.35 0.11
C VAL A 195 2.89 -17.34 0.55
N GLU A 196 3.17 -17.56 1.84
CA GLU A 196 4.53 -17.70 2.35
C GLU A 196 5.30 -18.79 1.60
N ARG A 197 4.70 -19.97 1.44
CA ARG A 197 5.30 -21.11 0.75
C ARG A 197 5.57 -20.79 -0.73
N LEU A 198 4.67 -20.13 -1.41
CA LEU A 198 4.90 -19.67 -2.78
C LEU A 198 6.13 -18.75 -2.87
N MET A 199 6.24 -17.78 -1.96
CA MET A 199 7.39 -16.86 -1.93
C MET A 199 8.70 -17.60 -1.66
N GLU A 200 8.72 -18.49 -0.68
CA GLU A 200 9.90 -19.31 -0.37
C GLU A 200 10.32 -20.18 -1.57
N GLN A 201 9.38 -20.78 -2.26
CA GLN A 201 9.62 -21.65 -3.41
C GLN A 201 10.18 -20.88 -4.61
N ARG A 202 9.54 -19.73 -4.96
CA ARG A 202 9.95 -18.91 -6.11
C ARG A 202 11.32 -18.30 -5.95
N PHE A 203 11.70 -17.93 -4.73
CA PHE A 203 12.94 -17.22 -4.43
C PHE A 203 13.93 -18.09 -3.63
N SER A 204 13.78 -19.41 -3.72
CA SER A 204 14.64 -20.38 -3.02
C SER A 204 16.12 -20.28 -3.42
N SER A 205 16.42 -19.82 -4.64
CA SER A 205 17.78 -19.62 -5.13
C SER A 205 18.39 -18.27 -4.74
N TRP A 206 17.59 -17.35 -4.21
CA TRP A 206 18.09 -16.04 -3.80
C TRP A 206 19.05 -16.13 -2.64
N LYS A 207 20.18 -15.48 -2.79
CA LYS A 207 21.14 -15.26 -1.72
C LYS A 207 20.77 -13.98 -0.96
N LYS A 208 21.51 -13.72 0.11
CA LYS A 208 21.32 -12.50 0.90
C LYS A 208 21.53 -11.23 0.06
N GLU A 209 22.52 -11.27 -0.83
CA GLU A 209 22.88 -10.17 -1.72
C GLU A 209 21.72 -9.82 -2.68
N ASP A 210 21.05 -10.83 -3.26
CA ASP A 210 19.90 -10.66 -4.15
C ASP A 210 18.73 -10.02 -3.39
N SER A 211 18.46 -10.52 -2.18
CA SER A 211 17.43 -9.97 -1.31
C SER A 211 17.75 -8.52 -0.90
N ASP A 212 19.00 -8.26 -0.53
CA ASP A 212 19.45 -6.92 -0.15
C ASP A 212 19.33 -5.94 -1.33
N ALA A 213 19.74 -6.36 -2.54
CA ALA A 213 19.59 -5.55 -3.75
C ALA A 213 18.13 -5.22 -4.10
N PHE A 214 17.20 -6.13 -3.83
CA PHE A 214 15.79 -5.90 -4.10
C PHE A 214 15.08 -5.05 -3.03
N PHE A 215 15.40 -5.25 -1.74
CA PHE A 215 14.70 -4.60 -0.62
C PHE A 215 15.40 -3.37 -0.06
N LYS A 216 16.68 -3.17 -0.34
CA LYS A 216 17.45 -2.01 0.10
C LYS A 216 17.72 -1.07 -1.06
N VAL A 217 17.84 0.21 -0.76
CA VAL A 217 18.28 1.18 -1.74
C VAL A 217 19.77 1.00 -1.94
N ASP A 218 20.12 0.53 -3.13
CA ASP A 218 21.50 0.57 -3.62
C ASP A 218 21.52 1.49 -4.86
N PRO A 219 22.22 2.63 -4.80
CA PRO A 219 22.29 3.55 -5.93
C PRO A 219 22.91 2.94 -7.20
N SER A 220 23.59 1.80 -7.08
CA SER A 220 24.20 1.07 -8.20
C SER A 220 23.33 -0.07 -8.75
N SER A 221 22.14 -0.29 -8.20
CA SER A 221 21.28 -1.43 -8.60
C SER A 221 20.63 -1.20 -9.97
N PRO A 222 20.80 -2.12 -10.93
CA PRO A 222 20.25 -1.99 -12.28
C PRO A 222 18.72 -2.09 -12.39
N TRP A 223 18.01 -2.33 -11.29
CA TRP A 223 16.55 -2.47 -11.25
C TRP A 223 15.79 -1.14 -11.31
N PHE A 224 16.51 -0.02 -11.38
CA PHE A 224 15.94 1.33 -11.46
C PHE A 224 16.66 2.20 -12.50
N ASP A 225 16.93 1.62 -13.67
CA ASP A 225 17.30 2.44 -14.82
C ASP A 225 16.14 3.39 -15.18
N ASP A 226 16.51 4.59 -15.57
CA ASP A 226 15.74 5.83 -15.71
C ASP A 226 14.55 5.81 -16.69
N GLU A 227 13.96 4.65 -17.02
CA GLU A 227 12.84 4.53 -17.94
C GLU A 227 11.44 4.64 -17.31
N ILE A 228 11.32 4.98 -16.04
CA ILE A 228 10.02 5.44 -15.52
C ILE A 228 9.85 6.89 -15.96
N GLY A 229 9.54 7.02 -17.24
CA GLY A 229 9.16 8.14 -18.04
C GLY A 229 9.17 9.50 -17.36
N ALA A 230 10.13 10.31 -17.77
CA ALA A 230 9.84 11.71 -17.93
C ALA A 230 8.74 11.88 -19.02
N PRO A 231 7.84 12.87 -18.86
CA PRO A 231 6.69 13.06 -19.72
C PRO A 231 7.06 13.36 -21.16
#